data_3c056a9f458b8fd08eb2ce6b837e105f
#
_entry.id   3c056a9f458b8fd08eb2ce6b837e105f
#
_cell.length_a   1.000
_cell.length_b   1.000
_cell.length_c   1.000
_cell.angle_alpha   90.00
_cell.angle_beta   90.00
_cell.angle_gamma   90.00
#
_symmetry.space_group_name_H-M   'P 1'
#
loop_
_entity.id
_entity.type
_entity.pdbx_description
1 polymer ?
#
loop_
_entity_poly.entity_id
_entity_poly.type
_entity_poly.pdbx_seq_one_letter_code
_entity_poly.pdbx_strand_id
1 'polypeptide(L)'
;MNYLLLLLSVLLFGLGISENNLFSQGSGPTIPENGLRVMQLMKNINGVQRYPDALPSLLKMMNEQTWAKFDTDPLFISDLTDERLFENPILYVNCDDQINLEFTAEENQALRRYMELGGFVYLDAGIKASFLGADLGHSYAAWEERPEVKEWFSQVFPEKAFIPLDRSHDLFRIFFKGLPKNADLKIEASQKRLPETVLTFVEQEKWPQGTYSFVGIKVKGRLACVASPICAMGWGRDEFGNWIPPISFRIRESAENFDENLKLASFTGGTFEVIREDGLKDIIYSESGQRPAWVQEPTGRWRIFKYYSGEEISNYAHAFYARLGMNVFLYALLN
;
A
#
# COMPACT_ATOMS: atom_id res chain seq x y z
N MET A 1 -26.60 12.50 4.15
CA MET A 1 -27.67 12.44 5.17
C MET A 1 -27.80 11.06 5.82
N ASN A 2 -26.83 10.16 5.64
CA ASN A 2 -26.87 8.79 6.20
C ASN A 2 -25.84 8.52 7.32
N TYR A 3 -24.95 9.47 7.61
CA TYR A 3 -23.94 9.32 8.66
C TYR A 3 -24.48 9.47 10.10
N LEU A 4 -25.62 10.10 10.26
CA LEU A 4 -26.22 10.33 11.59
C LEU A 4 -26.93 9.09 12.15
N LEU A 5 -27.39 8.20 11.28
CA LEU A 5 -28.10 6.97 11.68
C LEU A 5 -27.16 5.87 12.16
N LEU A 6 -25.94 5.80 11.65
CA LEU A 6 -24.94 4.79 12.08
C LEU A 6 -24.33 5.13 13.45
N LEU A 7 -24.14 6.43 13.74
CA LEU A 7 -23.65 6.90 15.04
C LEU A 7 -24.70 6.72 16.16
N LEU A 8 -25.99 6.79 15.83
CA LEU A 8 -27.06 6.57 16.83
C LEU A 8 -27.20 5.10 17.20
N SER A 9 -26.92 4.16 16.30
CA SER A 9 -27.00 2.72 16.62
C SER A 9 -25.89 2.25 17.58
N VAL A 10 -24.72 2.88 17.55
CA VAL A 10 -23.59 2.54 18.44
C VAL A 10 -23.79 3.13 19.85
N LEU A 11 -24.47 4.28 19.97
CA LEU A 11 -24.75 4.91 21.27
C LEU A 11 -25.92 4.28 22.05
N LEU A 12 -26.84 3.58 21.38
CA LEU A 12 -27.99 2.93 22.02
C LEU A 12 -27.67 1.56 22.65
N PHE A 13 -26.54 0.93 22.30
CA PHE A 13 -26.11 -0.33 22.93
C PHE A 13 -25.43 -0.16 24.30
N GLY A 14 -25.14 1.08 24.70
CA GLY A 14 -24.53 1.37 26.03
C GLY A 14 -25.51 1.68 27.17
N LEU A 15 -26.78 1.88 26.88
CA LEU A 15 -27.80 2.19 27.90
C LEU A 15 -28.91 1.13 27.82
N GLY A 16 -28.79 0.10 28.64
CA GLY A 16 -29.72 -1.01 28.71
C GLY A 16 -31.19 -0.57 28.93
N ILE A 17 -31.88 -0.24 27.86
CA ILE A 17 -33.32 -0.01 27.84
C ILE A 17 -33.94 -1.13 26.99
N SER A 18 -34.56 -2.08 27.69
CA SER A 18 -35.43 -3.09 27.13
C SER A 18 -36.70 -2.42 26.61
N GLU A 19 -36.86 -2.33 25.28
CA GLU A 19 -38.16 -2.16 24.66
C GLU A 19 -38.38 -3.23 23.60
N ASN A 20 -39.37 -4.04 23.87
CA ASN A 20 -39.88 -5.08 22.97
C ASN A 20 -40.59 -4.49 21.76
N ASN A 21 -40.30 -5.09 20.59
CA ASN A 21 -41.14 -5.15 19.39
C ASN A 21 -41.54 -3.85 18.70
N LEU A 22 -40.76 -3.50 17.64
CA LEU A 22 -41.32 -2.91 16.42
C LEU A 22 -40.28 -2.72 15.30
N PHE A 23 -39.48 -3.72 14.97
CA PHE A 23 -38.78 -3.75 13.66
C PHE A 23 -38.83 -5.18 13.11
N SER A 24 -39.50 -5.31 11.97
CA SER A 24 -39.52 -6.52 11.18
C SER A 24 -38.10 -6.91 10.80
N GLN A 25 -37.77 -8.17 10.96
CA GLN A 25 -36.51 -8.81 10.65
C GLN A 25 -36.07 -8.58 9.21
N GLY A 26 -35.27 -7.52 8.97
CA GLY A 26 -34.26 -7.54 7.96
C GLY A 26 -32.98 -8.00 8.66
N SER A 27 -32.52 -9.18 8.34
CA SER A 27 -31.24 -9.71 8.84
C SER A 27 -30.13 -8.76 8.37
N GLY A 28 -29.72 -7.84 9.23
CA GLY A 28 -28.47 -7.13 9.07
C GLY A 28 -27.33 -8.16 9.02
N PRO A 29 -26.20 -7.86 8.35
CA PRO A 29 -25.10 -8.79 8.30
C PRO A 29 -24.70 -9.16 9.73
N THR A 30 -24.91 -10.41 10.11
CA THR A 30 -24.43 -10.96 11.37
C THR A 30 -22.91 -11.00 11.29
N ILE A 31 -22.23 -10.15 12.06
CA ILE A 31 -20.78 -10.26 12.23
C ILE A 31 -20.52 -11.64 12.83
N PRO A 32 -19.75 -12.51 12.16
CA PRO A 32 -19.42 -13.82 12.69
C PRO A 32 -18.77 -13.68 14.08
N GLU A 33 -18.98 -14.64 14.98
CA GLU A 33 -18.36 -14.63 16.32
C GLU A 33 -16.83 -14.48 16.26
N ASN A 34 -16.20 -14.95 15.18
CA ASN A 34 -14.76 -14.89 14.95
C ASN A 34 -14.29 -13.60 14.22
N GLY A 35 -15.18 -12.64 13.96
CA GLY A 35 -14.87 -11.42 13.23
C GLY A 35 -15.08 -11.52 11.72
N LEU A 36 -14.74 -10.44 10.99
CA LEU A 36 -14.82 -10.37 9.53
C LEU A 36 -13.71 -11.20 8.92
N ARG A 37 -13.99 -11.88 7.81
CA ARG A 37 -12.98 -12.60 7.06
C ARG A 37 -12.53 -11.80 5.84
N VAL A 38 -11.26 -11.95 5.49
CA VAL A 38 -10.68 -11.46 4.25
C VAL A 38 -10.48 -12.65 3.33
N MET A 39 -11.03 -12.53 2.13
CA MET A 39 -10.76 -13.50 1.07
C MET A 39 -9.40 -13.20 0.46
N GLN A 40 -8.54 -14.20 0.32
CA GLN A 40 -7.28 -14.08 -0.39
C GLN A 40 -7.29 -14.97 -1.63
N LEU A 41 -7.10 -14.35 -2.79
CA LEU A 41 -7.01 -15.09 -4.05
C LEU A 41 -5.65 -15.77 -4.17
N MET A 42 -5.68 -17.09 -4.40
CA MET A 42 -4.53 -17.98 -4.52
C MET A 42 -4.63 -18.79 -5.80
N LYS A 43 -4.85 -18.12 -6.94
CA LYS A 43 -4.90 -18.74 -8.25
C LYS A 43 -3.51 -18.70 -8.88
N ASN A 44 -3.09 -19.83 -9.49
CA ASN A 44 -1.81 -19.89 -10.23
C ASN A 44 -0.58 -19.41 -9.43
N ILE A 45 -0.48 -19.85 -8.18
CA ILE A 45 0.67 -19.50 -7.34
C ILE A 45 1.87 -20.34 -7.76
N ASN A 46 3.03 -19.70 -7.80
CA ASN A 46 4.30 -20.39 -8.03
C ASN A 46 4.85 -21.06 -6.76
N GLY A 47 4.02 -21.90 -6.14
CA GLY A 47 4.40 -22.77 -5.03
C GLY A 47 4.59 -22.08 -3.67
N VAL A 48 5.12 -20.88 -3.58
CA VAL A 48 5.42 -20.17 -2.32
C VAL A 48 4.99 -18.72 -2.39
N GLN A 49 4.17 -18.31 -1.42
CA GLN A 49 3.87 -16.89 -1.23
C GLN A 49 5.13 -16.12 -0.83
N ARG A 50 5.32 -14.94 -1.38
CA ARG A 50 6.46 -14.08 -1.07
C ARG A 50 6.43 -13.57 0.38
N TYR A 51 5.23 -13.27 0.89
CA TYR A 51 5.01 -12.75 2.24
C TYR A 51 3.81 -13.47 2.89
N PRO A 52 3.95 -14.76 3.27
CA PRO A 52 2.83 -15.56 3.73
C PRO A 52 2.19 -15.03 5.02
N ASP A 53 3.00 -14.45 5.91
CA ASP A 53 2.53 -13.95 7.21
C ASP A 53 2.08 -12.49 7.18
N ALA A 54 2.16 -11.82 6.02
CA ALA A 54 1.89 -10.39 5.93
C ALA A 54 0.43 -10.06 6.23
N LEU A 55 -0.51 -10.71 5.56
CA LEU A 55 -1.94 -10.46 5.77
C LEU A 55 -2.40 -10.88 7.17
N PRO A 56 -2.08 -12.08 7.69
CA PRO A 56 -2.37 -12.45 9.08
C PRO A 56 -1.83 -11.44 10.10
N SER A 57 -0.60 -10.98 9.92
CA SER A 57 0.03 -9.98 10.80
C SER A 57 -0.69 -8.64 10.75
N LEU A 58 -1.10 -8.17 9.55
CA LEU A 58 -1.88 -6.94 9.40
C LEU A 58 -3.23 -7.05 10.11
N LEU A 59 -3.96 -8.16 9.92
CA LEU A 59 -5.27 -8.39 10.56
C LEU A 59 -5.15 -8.43 12.08
N LYS A 60 -4.08 -9.05 12.59
CA LYS A 60 -3.78 -9.03 14.02
C LYS A 60 -3.55 -7.60 14.54
N MET A 61 -2.72 -6.81 13.84
CA MET A 61 -2.50 -5.40 14.19
C MET A 61 -3.80 -4.59 14.13
N MET A 62 -4.69 -4.86 13.16
CA MET A 62 -6.00 -4.21 13.09
C MET A 62 -6.86 -4.55 14.31
N ASN A 63 -6.89 -5.81 14.75
CA ASN A 63 -7.61 -6.22 15.95
C ASN A 63 -7.11 -5.54 17.22
N GLU A 64 -5.82 -5.23 17.28
CA GLU A 64 -5.17 -4.58 18.42
C GLU A 64 -5.36 -3.05 18.42
N GLN A 65 -5.31 -2.42 17.24
CA GLN A 65 -5.18 -0.97 17.11
C GLN A 65 -6.46 -0.27 16.63
N THR A 66 -7.45 -1.02 16.15
CA THR A 66 -8.68 -0.46 15.60
C THR A 66 -9.93 -1.06 16.25
N TRP A 67 -11.10 -0.50 15.88
CA TRP A 67 -12.38 -1.03 16.29
C TRP A 67 -12.83 -2.26 15.49
N ALA A 68 -12.30 -2.44 14.28
CA ALA A 68 -12.64 -3.55 13.41
C ALA A 68 -12.05 -4.86 13.95
N LYS A 69 -12.84 -5.93 13.89
CA LYS A 69 -12.42 -7.26 14.30
C LYS A 69 -12.43 -8.20 13.11
N PHE A 70 -11.29 -8.82 12.88
CA PHE A 70 -11.06 -9.77 11.80
C PHE A 70 -10.66 -11.13 12.34
N ASP A 71 -11.06 -12.17 11.64
CA ASP A 71 -10.40 -13.47 11.72
C ASP A 71 -8.99 -13.30 11.16
N THR A 72 -7.98 -13.69 11.91
CA THR A 72 -6.58 -13.54 11.49
C THR A 72 -6.16 -14.56 10.43
N ASP A 73 -6.98 -15.60 10.21
CA ASP A 73 -6.76 -16.61 9.19
C ASP A 73 -7.52 -16.23 7.92
N PRO A 74 -6.84 -15.77 6.85
CA PRO A 74 -7.49 -15.44 5.60
C PRO A 74 -8.17 -16.66 4.99
N LEU A 75 -9.30 -16.44 4.34
CA LEU A 75 -9.99 -17.50 3.61
C LEU A 75 -9.47 -17.56 2.17
N PHE A 76 -8.75 -18.63 1.84
CA PHE A 76 -8.18 -18.81 0.51
C PHE A 76 -9.22 -19.27 -0.51
N ILE A 77 -9.18 -18.65 -1.69
CA ILE A 77 -9.93 -19.08 -2.88
C ILE A 77 -8.99 -19.16 -4.06
N SER A 78 -9.23 -20.16 -4.94
CA SER A 78 -8.50 -20.32 -6.20
C SER A 78 -9.33 -19.96 -7.42
N ASP A 79 -10.60 -19.62 -7.23
CA ASP A 79 -11.57 -19.34 -8.27
C ASP A 79 -12.51 -18.21 -7.83
N LEU A 80 -12.75 -17.25 -8.72
CA LEU A 80 -13.62 -16.10 -8.44
C LEU A 80 -15.11 -16.43 -8.52
N THR A 81 -15.47 -17.65 -8.97
CA THR A 81 -16.85 -18.15 -8.94
C THR A 81 -17.22 -18.79 -7.59
N ASP A 82 -16.27 -18.90 -6.67
CA ASP A 82 -16.51 -19.41 -5.32
C ASP A 82 -17.58 -18.57 -4.60
N GLU A 83 -18.67 -19.18 -4.19
CA GLU A 83 -19.82 -18.49 -3.55
C GLU A 83 -19.43 -17.76 -2.28
N ARG A 84 -18.41 -18.24 -1.56
CA ARG A 84 -17.87 -17.61 -0.35
C ARG A 84 -17.36 -16.19 -0.60
N LEU A 85 -17.00 -15.85 -1.87
CA LEU A 85 -16.61 -14.50 -2.26
C LEU A 85 -17.71 -13.48 -1.91
N PHE A 86 -18.98 -13.84 -2.10
CA PHE A 86 -20.11 -12.95 -1.88
C PHE A 86 -20.50 -12.80 -0.39
N GLU A 87 -19.97 -13.65 0.47
CA GLU A 87 -20.17 -13.60 1.90
C GLU A 87 -19.16 -12.67 2.63
N ASN A 88 -18.11 -12.26 1.92
CA ASN A 88 -16.99 -11.52 2.50
C ASN A 88 -16.81 -10.17 1.81
N PRO A 89 -16.63 -9.07 2.59
CA PRO A 89 -16.61 -7.72 2.01
C PRO A 89 -15.31 -7.38 1.27
N ILE A 90 -14.20 -8.11 1.53
CA ILE A 90 -12.88 -7.77 1.03
C ILE A 90 -12.24 -8.98 0.34
N LEU A 91 -11.86 -8.78 -0.91
CA LEU A 91 -10.98 -9.67 -1.67
C LEU A 91 -9.58 -9.04 -1.76
N TYR A 92 -8.61 -9.71 -1.17
CA TYR A 92 -7.19 -9.35 -1.25
C TYR A 92 -6.48 -10.20 -2.31
N VAL A 93 -5.72 -9.54 -3.16
CA VAL A 93 -4.88 -10.18 -4.19
C VAL A 93 -3.49 -9.61 -4.08
N ASN A 94 -2.51 -10.44 -3.72
CA ASN A 94 -1.11 -10.08 -3.89
C ASN A 94 -0.69 -10.44 -5.32
N CYS A 95 -0.50 -9.42 -6.17
CA CYS A 95 -0.18 -9.64 -7.58
C CYS A 95 1.25 -10.20 -7.79
N ASP A 96 2.14 -10.08 -6.81
CA ASP A 96 3.49 -10.67 -6.87
C ASP A 96 3.49 -12.19 -6.61
N ASP A 97 2.44 -12.70 -5.97
CA ASP A 97 2.30 -14.14 -5.70
C ASP A 97 1.68 -14.89 -6.89
N GLN A 98 1.02 -14.18 -7.81
CA GLN A 98 0.36 -14.78 -8.97
C GLN A 98 1.33 -14.92 -10.14
N ILE A 99 1.33 -16.10 -10.80
CA ILE A 99 2.10 -16.31 -12.04
C ILE A 99 1.52 -15.47 -13.17
N ASN A 100 0.18 -15.46 -13.26
CA ASN A 100 -0.60 -14.66 -14.20
C ASN A 100 -1.92 -14.23 -13.56
N LEU A 101 -2.59 -13.27 -14.18
CA LEU A 101 -3.90 -12.76 -13.80
C LEU A 101 -4.92 -13.07 -14.92
N GLU A 102 -4.91 -14.32 -15.38
CA GLU A 102 -5.82 -14.83 -16.43
C GLU A 102 -7.04 -15.48 -15.79
N PHE A 103 -8.22 -15.01 -16.16
CA PHE A 103 -9.50 -15.46 -15.62
C PHE A 103 -10.46 -15.77 -16.73
N THR A 104 -11.36 -16.72 -16.48
CA THR A 104 -12.44 -17.06 -17.43
C THR A 104 -13.48 -15.94 -17.50
N ALA A 105 -14.33 -15.97 -18.49
CA ALA A 105 -15.42 -15.01 -18.63
C ALA A 105 -16.38 -15.08 -17.43
N GLU A 106 -16.63 -16.29 -16.92
CA GLU A 106 -17.47 -16.54 -15.75
C GLU A 106 -16.86 -15.92 -14.47
N GLU A 107 -15.55 -16.11 -14.28
CA GLU A 107 -14.82 -15.50 -13.15
C GLU A 107 -14.85 -13.97 -13.22
N ASN A 108 -14.62 -13.39 -14.40
CA ASN A 108 -14.67 -11.94 -14.61
C ASN A 108 -16.09 -11.39 -14.35
N GLN A 109 -17.12 -12.13 -14.75
CA GLN A 109 -18.51 -11.78 -14.48
C GLN A 109 -18.84 -11.87 -12.98
N ALA A 110 -18.35 -12.91 -12.29
CA ALA A 110 -18.50 -13.06 -10.85
C ALA A 110 -17.82 -11.91 -10.08
N LEU A 111 -16.59 -11.56 -10.45
CA LEU A 111 -15.86 -10.42 -9.85
C LEU A 111 -16.60 -9.10 -10.08
N ARG A 112 -17.10 -8.86 -11.32
CA ARG A 112 -17.92 -7.69 -11.63
C ARG A 112 -19.14 -7.62 -10.71
N ARG A 113 -19.88 -8.71 -10.62
CA ARG A 113 -21.07 -8.80 -9.74
C ARG A 113 -20.72 -8.56 -8.28
N TYR A 114 -19.62 -9.15 -7.80
CA TYR A 114 -19.13 -8.93 -6.44
C TYR A 114 -18.91 -7.44 -6.15
N MET A 115 -18.20 -6.73 -7.03
CA MET A 115 -17.93 -5.30 -6.88
C MET A 115 -19.20 -4.45 -7.01
N GLU A 116 -20.14 -4.82 -7.87
CA GLU A 116 -21.44 -4.15 -8.04
C GLU A 116 -22.37 -4.33 -6.83
N LEU A 117 -22.22 -5.42 -6.08
CA LEU A 117 -22.98 -5.73 -4.86
C LEU A 117 -22.37 -5.13 -3.59
N GLY A 118 -21.21 -4.50 -3.67
CA GLY A 118 -20.59 -3.85 -2.51
C GLY A 118 -19.22 -4.40 -2.13
N GLY A 119 -18.77 -5.49 -2.76
CA GLY A 119 -17.45 -6.06 -2.51
C GLY A 119 -16.33 -5.08 -2.86
N PHE A 120 -15.22 -5.17 -2.14
CA PHE A 120 -14.02 -4.37 -2.34
C PHE A 120 -12.84 -5.26 -2.74
N VAL A 121 -12.10 -4.85 -3.76
CA VAL A 121 -10.93 -5.58 -4.25
C VAL A 121 -9.66 -4.77 -3.95
N TYR A 122 -8.73 -5.39 -3.25
CA TYR A 122 -7.42 -4.80 -3.01
C TYR A 122 -6.33 -5.58 -3.75
N LEU A 123 -5.71 -4.93 -4.75
CA LEU A 123 -4.62 -5.45 -5.56
C LEU A 123 -3.29 -4.93 -5.03
N ASP A 124 -2.70 -5.62 -4.07
CA ASP A 124 -1.36 -5.31 -3.58
C ASP A 124 -0.32 -5.73 -4.62
N ALA A 125 0.72 -4.92 -4.81
CA ALA A 125 1.66 -5.03 -5.93
C ALA A 125 0.99 -4.95 -7.32
N GLY A 126 -0.22 -4.37 -7.42
CA GLY A 126 -0.89 -4.09 -8.70
C GLY A 126 -0.27 -2.92 -9.46
N ILE A 127 0.53 -2.10 -8.78
CA ILE A 127 1.35 -1.02 -9.35
C ILE A 127 2.80 -1.45 -9.38
N LYS A 128 3.48 -1.21 -10.49
CA LYS A 128 4.88 -1.55 -10.68
C LYS A 128 5.68 -0.31 -11.06
N ALA A 129 6.90 -0.23 -10.54
CA ALA A 129 7.86 0.78 -10.96
C ALA A 129 8.51 0.39 -12.27
N SER A 130 8.45 1.28 -13.27
CA SER A 130 9.30 1.25 -14.44
C SER A 130 10.49 2.16 -14.18
N PHE A 131 11.67 1.58 -13.98
CA PHE A 131 12.87 2.37 -13.73
C PHE A 131 13.40 2.96 -15.04
N LEU A 132 13.67 4.26 -15.03
CA LEU A 132 14.27 4.99 -16.15
C LEU A 132 15.79 4.73 -16.29
N GLY A 133 16.27 3.64 -15.75
CA GLY A 133 17.64 3.18 -15.74
C GLY A 133 17.82 2.20 -14.60
N ALA A 134 18.43 1.06 -14.85
CA ALA A 134 18.50 -0.07 -13.91
C ALA A 134 19.05 0.30 -12.53
N ASP A 135 19.88 1.35 -12.44
CA ASP A 135 20.60 1.72 -11.22
C ASP A 135 20.02 2.94 -10.48
N LEU A 136 19.03 3.61 -11.05
CA LEU A 136 18.56 4.89 -10.51
C LEU A 136 17.58 4.76 -9.35
N GLY A 137 17.04 3.55 -9.13
CA GLY A 137 16.13 3.26 -8.03
C GLY A 137 14.84 4.08 -8.07
N HIS A 138 14.05 4.01 -7.01
CA HIS A 138 12.69 4.54 -6.92
C HIS A 138 12.52 6.03 -7.24
N SER A 139 13.58 6.83 -7.19
CA SER A 139 13.49 8.28 -7.39
C SER A 139 13.24 8.71 -8.83
N TYR A 140 13.41 7.80 -9.79
CA TYR A 140 13.21 8.05 -11.22
C TYR A 140 12.42 6.91 -11.87
N ALA A 141 11.46 6.40 -11.16
CA ALA A 141 10.56 5.39 -11.66
C ALA A 141 9.24 6.05 -12.08
N ALA A 142 8.72 5.66 -13.24
CA ALA A 142 7.31 5.79 -13.51
C ALA A 142 6.58 4.68 -12.75
N TRP A 143 5.49 5.03 -12.09
CA TRP A 143 4.67 4.09 -11.32
C TRP A 143 3.35 3.92 -12.07
N GLU A 144 3.16 2.74 -12.63
CA GLU A 144 2.05 2.43 -13.50
C GLU A 144 1.38 1.12 -13.08
N GLU A 145 0.12 0.96 -13.45
CA GLU A 145 -0.56 -0.31 -13.31
C GLU A 145 0.20 -1.39 -14.07
N ARG A 146 0.30 -2.56 -13.48
CA ARG A 146 0.83 -3.71 -14.20
C ARG A 146 -0.01 -3.97 -15.45
N PRO A 147 0.63 -4.25 -16.60
CA PRO A 147 -0.10 -4.54 -17.84
C PRO A 147 -1.14 -5.64 -17.64
N GLU A 148 -0.79 -6.71 -16.91
CA GLU A 148 -1.68 -7.83 -16.61
C GLU A 148 -2.87 -7.44 -15.72
N VAL A 149 -2.71 -6.50 -14.81
CA VAL A 149 -3.81 -5.94 -14.00
C VAL A 149 -4.74 -5.11 -14.87
N LYS A 150 -4.17 -4.28 -15.72
CA LYS A 150 -4.92 -3.44 -16.65
C LYS A 150 -5.72 -4.28 -17.65
N GLU A 151 -5.11 -5.32 -18.19
CA GLU A 151 -5.75 -6.27 -19.12
C GLU A 151 -6.89 -7.00 -18.42
N TRP A 152 -6.67 -7.56 -17.24
CA TRP A 152 -7.70 -8.23 -16.46
C TRP A 152 -8.91 -7.34 -16.23
N PHE A 153 -8.70 -6.13 -15.70
CA PHE A 153 -9.80 -5.22 -15.38
C PHE A 153 -10.49 -4.65 -16.63
N SER A 154 -9.84 -4.63 -17.79
CA SER A 154 -10.49 -4.32 -19.07
C SER A 154 -11.50 -5.36 -19.49
N GLN A 155 -11.35 -6.61 -19.02
CA GLN A 155 -12.32 -7.68 -19.21
C GLN A 155 -13.46 -7.62 -18.19
N VAL A 156 -13.15 -7.25 -16.93
CA VAL A 156 -14.17 -7.10 -15.88
C VAL A 156 -15.07 -5.88 -16.13
N PHE A 157 -14.47 -4.74 -16.47
CA PHE A 157 -15.15 -3.46 -16.71
C PHE A 157 -14.60 -2.78 -17.98
N PRO A 158 -15.00 -3.23 -19.17
CA PRO A 158 -14.52 -2.64 -20.43
C PRO A 158 -14.77 -1.12 -20.55
N GLU A 159 -15.80 -0.62 -19.86
CA GLU A 159 -16.21 0.78 -19.83
C GLU A 159 -15.48 1.63 -18.79
N LYS A 160 -14.57 1.06 -18.03
CA LYS A 160 -13.86 1.76 -16.94
C LYS A 160 -12.35 1.66 -17.09
N ALA A 161 -11.66 2.66 -16.55
CA ALA A 161 -10.21 2.66 -16.41
C ALA A 161 -9.84 2.92 -14.94
N PHE A 162 -8.64 2.50 -14.56
CA PHE A 162 -8.06 2.91 -13.30
C PHE A 162 -7.84 4.43 -13.29
N ILE A 163 -8.19 5.07 -12.19
CA ILE A 163 -7.96 6.48 -11.94
C ILE A 163 -6.94 6.65 -10.83
N PRO A 164 -5.95 7.54 -10.97
CA PRO A 164 -5.03 7.87 -9.89
C PRO A 164 -5.80 8.39 -8.67
N LEU A 165 -5.36 7.94 -7.48
CA LEU A 165 -5.88 8.45 -6.22
C LEU A 165 -4.97 9.57 -5.74
N ASP A 166 -5.54 10.76 -5.59
CA ASP A 166 -4.83 11.89 -5.00
C ASP A 166 -4.45 11.59 -3.55
N ARG A 167 -3.30 12.09 -3.10
CA ARG A 167 -2.79 11.90 -1.74
C ARG A 167 -3.75 12.41 -0.66
N SER A 168 -4.62 13.37 -1.00
CA SER A 168 -5.69 13.86 -0.10
C SER A 168 -6.89 12.93 -0.01
N HIS A 169 -6.95 11.86 -0.81
CA HIS A 169 -8.07 10.91 -0.81
C HIS A 169 -8.27 10.30 0.58
N ASP A 170 -9.54 10.13 0.98
CA ASP A 170 -9.92 9.64 2.31
C ASP A 170 -9.30 8.29 2.65
N LEU A 171 -9.04 7.42 1.67
CA LEU A 171 -8.36 6.15 1.86
C LEU A 171 -7.03 6.31 2.62
N PHE A 172 -6.27 7.38 2.38
CA PHE A 172 -4.99 7.60 3.05
C PHE A 172 -5.12 8.21 4.46
N ARG A 173 -6.33 8.59 4.87
CA ARG A 173 -6.56 9.36 6.10
C ARG A 173 -7.72 8.86 6.95
N ILE A 174 -8.38 7.78 6.55
CA ILE A 174 -9.67 7.39 7.15
C ILE A 174 -9.56 7.05 8.64
N PHE A 175 -8.45 6.53 9.09
CA PHE A 175 -8.18 6.22 10.49
C PHE A 175 -6.83 6.79 10.93
N PHE A 176 -5.73 6.40 10.28
CA PHE A 176 -4.41 6.95 10.53
C PHE A 176 -4.15 8.13 9.60
N LYS A 177 -3.93 9.31 10.18
CA LYS A 177 -3.69 10.55 9.42
C LYS A 177 -2.21 10.75 9.18
N GLY A 178 -1.77 10.40 7.96
CA GLY A 178 -0.39 10.61 7.52
C GLY A 178 0.62 9.62 8.08
N LEU A 179 1.89 10.00 8.01
CA LEU A 179 3.02 9.20 8.47
C LEU A 179 3.06 9.10 10.00
N PRO A 180 3.53 7.96 10.55
CA PRO A 180 3.74 7.87 11.99
C PRO A 180 4.80 8.90 12.44
N LYS A 181 4.54 9.59 13.54
CA LYS A 181 5.52 10.46 14.17
C LYS A 181 6.41 9.63 15.10
N ASN A 182 7.61 10.14 15.40
CA ASN A 182 8.50 9.47 16.36
C ASN A 182 7.84 9.14 17.70
N ALA A 183 6.96 10.04 18.17
CA ALA A 183 6.22 9.83 19.42
C ALA A 183 5.21 8.68 19.35
N ASP A 184 4.75 8.32 18.13
CA ASP A 184 3.80 7.23 17.92
C ASP A 184 4.49 5.85 17.88
N LEU A 185 5.79 5.83 17.63
CA LEU A 185 6.60 4.65 17.72
C LEU A 185 6.98 4.48 19.18
N LYS A 186 6.46 3.46 19.84
CA LYS A 186 6.99 3.01 21.12
C LYS A 186 8.41 2.50 20.88
N ILE A 187 9.37 3.41 20.92
CA ILE A 187 10.78 3.05 20.90
C ILE A 187 11.04 2.47 22.28
N GLU A 188 10.92 1.14 22.40
CA GLU A 188 11.31 0.46 23.62
C GLU A 188 12.79 0.76 23.87
N ALA A 189 13.02 1.51 24.96
CA ALA A 189 14.25 1.61 25.74
C ALA A 189 15.57 1.93 25.03
N SER A 190 15.73 1.89 23.73
CA SER A 190 16.93 2.37 23.07
C SER A 190 16.77 3.85 22.73
N GLN A 191 17.61 4.70 23.30
CA GLN A 191 17.66 6.16 23.04
C GLN A 191 18.19 6.48 21.64
N LYS A 192 18.14 5.53 20.71
CA LYS A 192 18.54 5.72 19.33
C LYS A 192 17.45 6.47 18.61
N ARG A 193 17.76 7.68 18.18
CA ARG A 193 16.88 8.53 17.36
C ARG A 193 17.14 8.24 15.90
N LEU A 194 16.10 8.37 15.07
CA LEU A 194 16.29 8.41 13.63
C LEU A 194 17.29 9.55 13.28
N PRO A 195 18.16 9.33 12.29
CA PRO A 195 19.04 10.41 11.81
C PRO A 195 18.22 11.66 11.46
N GLU A 196 18.73 12.84 11.79
CA GLU A 196 18.04 14.11 11.57
C GLU A 196 17.58 14.29 10.12
N THR A 197 18.38 13.85 9.17
CA THR A 197 18.01 13.87 7.74
C THR A 197 16.78 13.03 7.45
N VAL A 198 16.66 11.85 8.08
CA VAL A 198 15.48 10.98 7.93
C VAL A 198 14.28 11.64 8.58
N LEU A 199 14.44 12.21 9.78
CA LEU A 199 13.36 12.94 10.48
C LEU A 199 12.84 14.09 9.65
N THR A 200 13.73 14.94 9.13
CA THR A 200 13.35 16.07 8.27
C THR A 200 12.61 15.59 7.01
N PHE A 201 13.08 14.51 6.40
CA PHE A 201 12.44 13.92 5.23
C PHE A 201 11.01 13.44 5.54
N VAL A 202 10.84 12.79 6.66
CA VAL A 202 9.56 12.27 7.14
C VAL A 202 8.61 13.39 7.56
N GLU A 203 9.11 14.38 8.30
CA GLU A 203 8.32 15.55 8.76
C GLU A 203 7.81 16.38 7.57
N GLN A 204 8.59 16.47 6.50
CA GLN A 204 8.18 17.12 5.26
C GLN A 204 7.24 16.22 4.42
N GLU A 205 6.85 15.08 4.96
CA GLU A 205 6.01 14.10 4.26
C GLU A 205 6.57 13.67 2.90
N LYS A 206 7.88 13.70 2.73
CA LYS A 206 8.58 13.25 1.54
C LYS A 206 8.88 11.77 1.65
N TRP A 207 7.85 10.95 1.65
CA TRP A 207 8.04 9.50 1.61
C TRP A 207 8.65 9.08 0.27
N PRO A 208 9.35 7.92 0.19
CA PRO A 208 9.89 7.43 -1.08
C PRO A 208 8.86 7.50 -2.19
N GLN A 209 9.28 7.95 -3.37
CA GLN A 209 8.41 8.05 -4.54
C GLN A 209 7.68 6.73 -4.78
N GLY A 210 6.45 6.82 -5.22
CA GLY A 210 5.61 5.69 -5.53
C GLY A 210 4.81 5.12 -4.37
N THR A 211 5.11 5.44 -3.11
CA THR A 211 4.36 4.88 -1.96
C THR A 211 2.87 5.23 -1.99
N TYR A 212 2.53 6.41 -2.50
CA TYR A 212 1.15 6.87 -2.68
C TYR A 212 0.65 6.72 -4.14
N SER A 213 1.37 6.00 -4.98
CA SER A 213 0.96 5.76 -6.37
C SER A 213 -0.15 4.72 -6.44
N PHE A 214 -1.27 5.04 -5.82
CA PHE A 214 -2.45 4.20 -5.83
C PHE A 214 -3.37 4.60 -6.97
N VAL A 215 -4.00 3.61 -7.57
CA VAL A 215 -5.06 3.81 -8.54
C VAL A 215 -6.29 3.01 -8.14
N GLY A 216 -7.45 3.39 -8.64
CA GLY A 216 -8.68 2.69 -8.28
C GLY A 216 -9.75 2.72 -9.36
N ILE A 217 -10.74 1.83 -9.21
CA ILE A 217 -11.93 1.76 -10.05
C ILE A 217 -13.17 2.08 -9.23
N LYS A 218 -13.97 3.01 -9.74
CA LYS A 218 -15.26 3.35 -9.13
C LYS A 218 -16.39 2.56 -9.78
N VAL A 219 -17.22 1.92 -8.94
CA VAL A 219 -18.44 1.24 -9.33
C VAL A 219 -19.61 1.85 -8.57
N LYS A 220 -20.62 2.30 -9.30
CA LYS A 220 -21.82 2.99 -8.73
C LYS A 220 -21.45 4.15 -7.78
N GLY A 221 -20.40 4.92 -8.14
CA GLY A 221 -19.94 6.07 -7.36
C GLY A 221 -19.00 5.73 -6.20
N ARG A 222 -18.86 4.46 -5.81
CA ARG A 222 -18.00 3.96 -4.74
C ARG A 222 -16.66 3.49 -5.32
N LEU A 223 -15.55 3.75 -4.64
CA LEU A 223 -14.26 3.11 -4.94
C LEU A 223 -14.37 1.62 -4.56
N ALA A 224 -14.39 0.75 -5.54
CA ALA A 224 -14.62 -0.69 -5.37
C ALA A 224 -13.38 -1.55 -5.62
N CYS A 225 -12.37 -1.00 -6.27
CA CYS A 225 -11.07 -1.64 -6.43
C CYS A 225 -9.96 -0.61 -6.21
N VAL A 226 -8.89 -1.05 -5.59
CA VAL A 226 -7.65 -0.29 -5.41
C VAL A 226 -6.47 -1.16 -5.80
N ALA A 227 -5.57 -0.62 -6.60
CA ALA A 227 -4.26 -1.20 -6.86
C ALA A 227 -3.17 -0.31 -6.26
N SER A 228 -2.20 -0.92 -5.61
CA SER A 228 -1.08 -0.24 -4.94
C SER A 228 0.27 -0.81 -5.33
N PRO A 229 1.39 -0.09 -5.10
CA PRO A 229 2.69 -0.72 -4.94
C PRO A 229 2.66 -1.79 -3.86
N ILE A 230 3.68 -2.66 -3.81
CA ILE A 230 3.69 -3.71 -2.80
C ILE A 230 3.74 -3.12 -1.39
N CYS A 231 2.68 -3.35 -0.62
CA CYS A 231 2.57 -2.94 0.79
C CYS A 231 2.79 -4.12 1.74
N ALA A 232 2.47 -5.34 1.32
CA ALA A 232 2.62 -6.55 2.12
C ALA A 232 4.04 -6.75 2.66
N MET A 233 5.06 -6.29 1.94
CA MET A 233 6.45 -6.33 2.42
C MET A 233 6.65 -5.61 3.77
N GLY A 234 5.75 -4.70 4.13
CA GLY A 234 5.82 -3.93 5.37
C GLY A 234 4.94 -4.48 6.51
N TRP A 235 4.24 -5.61 6.31
CA TRP A 235 3.30 -6.12 7.33
C TRP A 235 3.79 -7.35 8.08
N GLY A 236 4.64 -8.17 7.43
CA GLY A 236 5.06 -9.44 8.00
C GLY A 236 6.11 -9.30 9.09
N ARG A 237 6.05 -10.20 10.07
CA ARG A 237 7.08 -10.42 11.09
C ARG A 237 7.49 -11.88 11.09
N ASP A 238 8.75 -12.17 11.46
CA ASP A 238 9.20 -13.53 11.71
C ASP A 238 8.68 -14.07 13.05
N GLU A 239 9.00 -15.30 13.35
CA GLU A 239 8.62 -15.99 14.60
C GLU A 239 9.20 -15.32 15.86
N PHE A 240 10.26 -14.52 15.71
CA PHE A 240 10.89 -13.76 16.79
C PHE A 240 10.31 -12.32 16.90
N GLY A 241 9.35 -11.95 16.03
CA GLY A 241 8.74 -10.64 16.00
C GLY A 241 9.52 -9.58 15.24
N ASN A 242 10.59 -9.95 14.50
CA ASN A 242 11.33 -9.02 13.67
C ASN A 242 10.63 -8.81 12.33
N TRP A 243 10.76 -7.61 11.78
CA TRP A 243 10.20 -7.29 10.47
C TRP A 243 10.91 -7.99 9.31
N ILE A 244 10.15 -8.51 8.37
CA ILE A 244 10.63 -9.14 7.14
C ILE A 244 9.98 -8.45 5.93
N PRO A 245 10.76 -7.96 4.97
CA PRO A 245 12.21 -7.71 4.99
C PRO A 245 12.56 -6.43 5.75
N PRO A 246 13.81 -6.20 6.10
CA PRO A 246 14.24 -4.90 6.60
C PRO A 246 14.12 -3.85 5.49
N ILE A 247 13.53 -2.69 5.82
CA ILE A 247 13.30 -1.60 4.87
C ILE A 247 14.29 -0.48 5.15
N SER A 248 14.87 0.07 4.09
CA SER A 248 15.78 1.21 4.17
C SER A 248 15.22 2.40 3.41
N PHE A 249 15.59 3.61 3.84
CA PHE A 249 15.32 4.84 3.09
C PHE A 249 16.47 5.17 2.14
N ARG A 250 16.09 5.64 0.97
CA ARG A 250 17.00 6.28 0.03
C ARG A 250 16.64 7.75 -0.09
N ILE A 251 17.50 8.63 0.42
CA ILE A 251 17.23 10.06 0.50
C ILE A 251 18.20 10.81 -0.40
N ARG A 252 17.66 11.81 -1.12
CA ARG A 252 18.43 12.73 -1.93
C ARG A 252 18.96 13.86 -1.06
N GLU A 253 20.27 13.89 -0.85
CA GLU A 253 20.96 14.91 -0.05
C GLU A 253 21.76 15.89 -0.92
N SER A 254 22.13 17.04 -0.33
CA SER A 254 23.08 17.96 -0.94
C SER A 254 24.45 17.29 -1.04
N ALA A 255 25.09 17.40 -2.20
CA ALA A 255 26.46 16.96 -2.42
C ALA A 255 27.33 18.19 -2.68
N GLU A 256 27.74 18.85 -1.60
CA GLU A 256 28.64 19.99 -1.69
C GLU A 256 30.02 19.53 -2.20
N ASN A 257 30.67 20.38 -3.02
CA ASN A 257 31.98 20.13 -3.62
C ASN A 257 32.08 18.89 -4.53
N PHE A 258 30.96 18.42 -5.04
CA PHE A 258 30.96 17.23 -5.91
C PHE A 258 31.71 17.46 -7.21
N ASP A 259 31.65 18.66 -7.80
CA ASP A 259 32.37 19.01 -9.02
C ASP A 259 33.88 18.80 -8.87
N GLU A 260 34.48 19.11 -7.73
CA GLU A 260 35.88 18.87 -7.45
C GLU A 260 36.15 17.36 -7.32
N ASN A 261 35.27 16.63 -6.64
CA ASN A 261 35.40 15.18 -6.50
C ASN A 261 35.23 14.44 -7.83
N LEU A 262 34.35 14.94 -8.73
CA LEU A 262 34.13 14.36 -10.06
C LEU A 262 35.33 14.61 -10.99
N LYS A 263 36.00 15.74 -10.86
CA LYS A 263 37.24 16.05 -11.58
C LYS A 263 38.43 15.25 -11.08
N LEU A 264 38.45 14.89 -9.80
CA LEU A 264 39.49 14.08 -9.15
C LEU A 264 39.32 12.57 -9.38
N ALA A 265 38.08 12.11 -9.39
CA ALA A 265 37.75 10.73 -9.73
C ALA A 265 37.42 10.68 -11.21
N SER A 266 38.20 9.95 -12.00
CA SER A 266 37.87 9.69 -13.39
C SER A 266 36.52 8.97 -13.47
N PHE A 267 35.43 9.72 -13.59
CA PHE A 267 34.08 9.17 -13.71
C PHE A 267 33.96 8.40 -15.02
N THR A 268 33.69 7.12 -14.94
CA THR A 268 33.56 6.22 -16.09
C THR A 268 32.13 5.77 -16.32
N GLY A 269 31.18 6.29 -15.55
CA GLY A 269 29.77 5.91 -15.61
C GLY A 269 28.97 6.58 -16.73
N GLY A 270 27.71 6.22 -16.85
CA GLY A 270 26.76 6.79 -17.80
C GLY A 270 26.05 8.03 -17.27
N THR A 271 25.54 8.86 -18.18
CA THR A 271 24.67 9.99 -17.84
C THR A 271 23.30 9.79 -18.47
N PHE A 272 22.25 10.24 -17.75
CA PHE A 272 20.86 10.19 -18.21
C PHE A 272 20.21 11.54 -17.97
N GLU A 273 19.32 11.96 -18.87
CA GLU A 273 18.48 13.13 -18.69
C GLU A 273 17.08 12.70 -18.27
N VAL A 274 16.55 13.29 -17.19
CA VAL A 274 15.21 13.04 -16.72
C VAL A 274 14.44 14.35 -16.66
N ILE A 275 13.31 14.38 -17.36
CA ILE A 275 12.37 15.51 -17.31
C ILE A 275 11.49 15.30 -16.06
N ARG A 276 11.44 16.30 -15.19
CA ARG A 276 10.62 16.33 -13.99
C ARG A 276 9.18 16.73 -14.34
N GLU A 277 8.25 16.54 -13.41
CA GLU A 277 6.86 16.97 -13.56
C GLU A 277 6.72 18.48 -13.81
N ASP A 278 7.65 19.30 -13.30
CA ASP A 278 7.71 20.74 -13.53
C ASP A 278 8.33 21.11 -14.89
N GLY A 279 8.66 20.14 -15.73
CA GLY A 279 9.29 20.33 -17.05
C GLY A 279 10.78 20.63 -17.02
N LEU A 280 11.37 20.75 -15.83
CA LEU A 280 12.81 20.94 -15.68
C LEU A 280 13.57 19.62 -15.86
N LYS A 281 14.85 19.73 -16.20
CA LYS A 281 15.68 18.59 -16.54
C LYS A 281 16.75 18.37 -15.48
N ASP A 282 16.76 17.17 -14.88
CA ASP A 282 17.86 16.66 -14.06
C ASP A 282 18.84 15.87 -14.94
N ILE A 283 20.14 16.00 -14.70
CA ILE A 283 21.17 15.14 -15.29
C ILE A 283 21.65 14.18 -14.21
N ILE A 284 21.55 12.89 -14.49
CA ILE A 284 21.88 11.83 -13.56
C ILE A 284 23.18 11.18 -13.97
N TYR A 285 24.08 11.05 -13.02
CA TYR A 285 25.38 10.40 -13.16
C TYR A 285 25.33 9.11 -12.36
N SER A 286 25.36 7.97 -13.06
CA SER A 286 25.35 6.65 -12.45
C SER A 286 26.65 5.92 -12.73
N GLU A 287 27.31 5.45 -11.69
CA GLU A 287 28.44 4.53 -11.85
C GLU A 287 27.91 3.14 -12.18
N SER A 288 28.48 2.50 -13.20
CA SER A 288 28.08 1.16 -13.63
C SER A 288 28.19 0.15 -12.50
N GLY A 289 27.03 -0.42 -12.12
CA GLY A 289 26.96 -1.46 -11.09
C GLY A 289 27.18 -0.97 -9.65
N GLN A 290 27.28 0.33 -9.39
CA GLN A 290 27.43 0.88 -8.04
C GLN A 290 26.38 1.95 -7.73
N ARG A 291 26.02 2.01 -6.45
CA ARG A 291 25.20 3.05 -5.85
C ARG A 291 26.05 3.77 -4.81
N PRO A 292 25.87 5.07 -4.56
CA PRO A 292 24.76 5.95 -4.96
C PRO A 292 24.96 6.57 -6.35
N ALA A 293 23.84 7.09 -6.92
CA ALA A 293 23.85 7.94 -8.11
C ALA A 293 23.88 9.42 -7.70
N TRP A 294 24.57 10.24 -8.51
CA TRP A 294 24.58 11.70 -8.33
C TRP A 294 23.63 12.35 -9.34
N VAL A 295 23.09 13.50 -8.96
CA VAL A 295 22.15 14.26 -9.77
C VAL A 295 22.60 15.69 -9.83
N GLN A 296 22.71 16.22 -11.06
CA GLN A 296 22.84 17.66 -11.29
C GLN A 296 21.46 18.24 -11.59
N GLU A 297 20.98 19.10 -10.68
CA GLU A 297 19.72 19.82 -10.85
C GLU A 297 19.86 20.95 -11.90
N PRO A 298 18.74 21.45 -12.47
CA PRO A 298 18.77 22.53 -13.48
C PRO A 298 19.47 23.80 -13.01
N THR A 299 19.57 24.02 -11.72
CA THR A 299 20.28 25.13 -11.07
C THR A 299 21.81 24.94 -11.03
N GLY A 300 22.32 23.80 -11.51
CA GLY A 300 23.72 23.40 -11.37
C GLY A 300 24.06 22.78 -10.02
N ARG A 301 23.08 22.63 -9.14
CA ARG A 301 23.23 22.06 -7.82
C ARG A 301 23.43 20.55 -7.89
N TRP A 302 24.36 20.02 -7.11
CA TRP A 302 24.59 18.59 -7.02
C TRP A 302 23.86 17.95 -5.85
N ARG A 303 23.35 16.75 -6.06
CA ARG A 303 22.72 15.90 -5.07
C ARG A 303 23.28 14.49 -5.14
N ILE A 304 23.25 13.79 -4.02
CA ILE A 304 23.63 12.39 -3.93
C ILE A 304 22.48 11.60 -3.26
N PHE A 305 22.24 10.37 -3.73
CA PHE A 305 21.36 9.45 -3.04
C PHE A 305 22.12 8.67 -1.99
N LYS A 306 21.72 8.84 -0.74
CA LYS A 306 22.25 8.05 0.38
C LYS A 306 21.22 7.06 0.88
N TYR A 307 21.71 5.89 1.31
CA TYR A 307 20.91 4.87 1.92
C TYR A 307 21.03 4.98 3.43
N TYR A 308 19.87 4.99 4.07
CA TYR A 308 19.74 4.93 5.52
C TYR A 308 19.09 3.60 5.86
N SER A 309 19.79 2.78 6.63
CA SER A 309 19.34 1.46 7.08
C SER A 309 19.57 1.35 8.57
N GLY A 310 18.84 0.47 9.23
CA GLY A 310 18.92 0.22 10.66
C GLY A 310 17.57 -0.23 11.19
N GLU A 311 17.56 -0.74 12.39
CA GLU A 311 16.35 -1.26 13.02
C GLU A 311 15.28 -0.17 13.19
N GLU A 312 15.67 1.01 13.67
CA GLU A 312 14.74 2.13 13.88
C GLU A 312 14.12 2.63 12.58
N ILE A 313 14.94 2.69 11.50
CA ILE A 313 14.46 3.09 10.17
C ILE A 313 13.50 2.04 9.64
N SER A 314 13.84 0.75 9.78
CA SER A 314 12.99 -0.35 9.38
C SER A 314 11.66 -0.33 10.14
N ASN A 315 11.69 -0.21 11.47
CA ASN A 315 10.50 -0.11 12.31
C ASN A 315 9.60 1.07 11.90
N TYR A 316 10.21 2.21 11.58
CA TYR A 316 9.47 3.37 11.11
C TYR A 316 8.76 3.10 9.78
N ALA A 317 9.49 2.53 8.81
CA ALA A 317 8.93 2.19 7.50
C ALA A 317 7.80 1.17 7.61
N HIS A 318 7.98 0.13 8.41
CA HIS A 318 6.96 -0.89 8.66
C HIS A 318 5.71 -0.31 9.31
N ALA A 319 5.88 0.58 10.31
CA ALA A 319 4.74 1.25 10.94
C ALA A 319 3.92 2.07 9.92
N PHE A 320 4.60 2.70 8.96
CA PHE A 320 3.91 3.40 7.88
C PHE A 320 3.12 2.45 6.97
N TYR A 321 3.75 1.39 6.47
CA TYR A 321 3.08 0.41 5.59
C TYR A 321 1.93 -0.30 6.29
N ALA A 322 2.08 -0.61 7.58
CA ALA A 322 1.00 -1.18 8.38
C ALA A 322 -0.19 -0.22 8.48
N ARG A 323 0.04 1.06 8.80
CA ARG A 323 -1.02 2.09 8.85
C ARG A 323 -1.69 2.28 7.50
N LEU A 324 -0.93 2.27 6.42
CA LEU A 324 -1.45 2.37 5.06
C LEU A 324 -2.35 1.18 4.73
N GLY A 325 -1.89 -0.04 5.01
CA GLY A 325 -2.69 -1.26 4.85
C GLY A 325 -3.98 -1.22 5.68
N MET A 326 -3.87 -0.88 6.98
CA MET A 326 -5.04 -0.74 7.85
C MET A 326 -6.05 0.29 7.32
N ASN A 327 -5.58 1.42 6.80
CA ASN A 327 -6.45 2.42 6.19
C ASN A 327 -7.20 1.86 4.98
N VAL A 328 -6.53 1.08 4.11
CA VAL A 328 -7.20 0.45 2.94
C VAL A 328 -8.33 -0.47 3.39
N PHE A 329 -8.07 -1.34 4.37
CA PHE A 329 -9.07 -2.26 4.87
C PHE A 329 -10.23 -1.56 5.60
N LEU A 330 -9.93 -0.55 6.42
CA LEU A 330 -10.96 0.25 7.08
C LEU A 330 -11.79 1.06 6.08
N TYR A 331 -11.14 1.58 5.03
CA TYR A 331 -11.84 2.25 3.95
C TYR A 331 -12.84 1.30 3.25
N ALA A 332 -12.41 0.07 2.99
CA ALA A 332 -13.26 -0.95 2.40
C ALA A 332 -14.52 -1.27 3.23
N LEU A 333 -14.40 -1.24 4.56
CA LEU A 333 -15.53 -1.50 5.47
C LEU A 333 -16.49 -0.32 5.64
N LEU A 334 -16.04 0.91 5.40
CA LEU A 334 -16.80 2.12 5.66
C LEU A 334 -17.47 2.69 4.39
N ASN A 335 -17.13 2.18 3.23
CA ASN A 335 -17.60 2.66 1.93
C ASN A 335 -18.16 1.53 1.06
#